data_56fda34da3dae3dd885f617c3bf096b7
#
_entry.id   56fda34da3dae3dd885f617c3bf096b7
#
_cell.length_a   1.000
_cell.length_b   1.000
_cell.length_c   1.000
_cell.angle_alpha   90.00
_cell.angle_beta   90.00
_cell.angle_gamma   90.00
#
_symmetry.space_group_name_H-M   'P 1'
#
loop_
_entity.id
_entity.type
_entity.pdbx_description
1 polymer ?
#
loop_
_entity_poly.entity_id
_entity_poly.type
_entity_poly.pdbx_seq_one_letter_code
_entity_poly.pdbx_strand_id
1 'polypeptide(L)'
;MLNRRTLLLSSLATLPLAARPALALGLFSSTTANPPLDPAVLGSAETPLSGLTIPPELYPVEVTVKPDFVPGSIIIVSSKHMLYFITTKGHAIRYGVAVGKAELQFRGMAQVGQKTEWPNWKPTPEMVTRNPAAYAKYAEKGMEGGPKNPLGARAIYLHQNGFDTAVRIHGTIEPNSIGKSVSNGCIRMINAHVIDLYARVQLGAEVTVF
;
A
#
# COMPACT_ATOMS: atom_id res chain seq x y z
N MET A 1 31.93 -38.51 74.49
CA MET A 1 30.79 -39.26 75.05
C MET A 1 29.54 -38.36 75.00
N LEU A 2 28.44 -38.83 74.41
CA LEU A 2 27.04 -38.34 74.41
C LEU A 2 26.81 -36.88 74.06
N ASN A 3 26.49 -36.57 72.93
CA ASN A 3 25.29 -36.57 72.13
C ASN A 3 24.02 -36.00 72.80
N ARG A 4 23.62 -34.78 72.44
CA ARG A 4 22.25 -34.32 72.61
C ARG A 4 21.75 -33.61 71.30
N ARG A 5 20.87 -34.32 70.60
CA ARG A 5 20.08 -33.84 69.50
C ARG A 5 19.08 -32.79 69.99
N THR A 6 19.10 -31.64 69.43
CA THR A 6 18.03 -30.66 69.61
C THR A 6 17.28 -30.56 68.26
N LEU A 7 16.04 -31.05 68.23
CA LEU A 7 15.11 -30.92 67.15
C LEU A 7 14.61 -29.42 67.14
N LEU A 8 14.88 -28.72 66.07
CA LEU A 8 14.22 -27.47 65.77
C LEU A 8 13.09 -27.74 64.78
N LEU A 9 11.87 -27.64 65.27
CA LEU A 9 10.66 -27.56 64.41
C LEU A 9 10.67 -26.21 63.71
N SER A 10 10.89 -26.22 62.40
CA SER A 10 10.64 -25.04 61.53
C SER A 10 9.21 -25.07 61.05
N SER A 11 8.41 -24.13 61.58
CA SER A 11 7.08 -23.85 61.09
C SER A 11 7.11 -23.27 59.67
N LEU A 12 6.55 -23.99 58.70
CA LEU A 12 6.31 -23.46 57.35
C LEU A 12 5.18 -22.42 57.45
N ALA A 13 5.53 -21.18 57.28
CA ALA A 13 4.55 -20.11 57.02
C ALA A 13 4.12 -20.17 55.55
N THR A 14 2.88 -20.60 55.30
CA THR A 14 2.23 -20.51 54.00
C THR A 14 1.86 -19.07 53.73
N LEU A 15 2.59 -18.40 52.84
CA LEU A 15 2.16 -17.10 52.29
C LEU A 15 0.97 -17.32 51.36
N PRO A 16 -0.07 -16.50 51.42
CA PRO A 16 -1.16 -16.54 50.45
C PRO A 16 -0.66 -16.06 49.11
N LEU A 17 -0.86 -16.86 48.10
CA LEU A 17 -0.62 -16.54 46.68
C LEU A 17 -1.58 -15.43 46.29
N ALA A 18 -1.11 -14.16 46.26
CA ALA A 18 -1.88 -13.03 45.79
C ALA A 18 -2.18 -13.26 44.31
N ALA A 19 -3.45 -13.47 43.98
CA ALA A 19 -3.95 -13.52 42.62
C ALA A 19 -3.63 -12.19 41.93
N ARG A 20 -2.70 -12.24 40.97
CA ARG A 20 -2.46 -11.11 40.04
C ARG A 20 -3.72 -10.93 39.19
N PRO A 21 -4.26 -9.73 39.08
CA PRO A 21 -5.32 -9.49 38.11
C PRO A 21 -4.71 -9.76 36.71
N ALA A 22 -5.32 -10.69 35.99
CA ALA A 22 -5.06 -10.85 34.57
C ALA A 22 -5.37 -9.52 33.90
N LEU A 23 -4.33 -8.80 33.45
CA LEU A 23 -4.52 -7.73 32.49
C LEU A 23 -5.17 -8.40 31.27
N ALA A 24 -6.46 -8.15 31.13
CA ALA A 24 -7.16 -8.40 29.89
C ALA A 24 -6.42 -7.56 28.82
N LEU A 25 -5.54 -8.22 28.03
CA LEU A 25 -5.14 -7.68 26.75
C LEU A 25 -6.44 -7.53 25.98
N GLY A 26 -6.95 -6.31 25.95
CA GLY A 26 -8.00 -5.93 25.05
C GLY A 26 -7.49 -6.24 23.64
N LEU A 27 -7.99 -7.31 23.06
CA LEU A 27 -7.93 -7.58 21.66
C LEU A 27 -8.61 -6.38 20.99
N PHE A 28 -7.81 -5.40 20.59
CA PHE A 28 -8.24 -4.39 19.64
C PHE A 28 -8.51 -5.11 18.33
N SER A 29 -9.67 -5.75 18.25
CA SER A 29 -10.30 -6.07 16.98
C SER A 29 -10.80 -4.73 16.40
N SER A 30 -9.89 -3.91 15.92
CA SER A 30 -10.25 -2.81 15.03
C SER A 30 -10.50 -3.44 13.65
N THR A 31 -11.62 -4.09 13.50
CA THR A 31 -12.29 -4.18 12.20
C THR A 31 -12.70 -2.74 11.86
N THR A 32 -11.75 -1.92 11.45
CA THR A 32 -12.07 -0.69 10.75
C THR A 32 -12.69 -1.16 9.43
N ALA A 33 -14.03 -1.17 9.40
CA ALA A 33 -14.76 -1.39 8.17
C ALA A 33 -14.18 -0.43 7.14
N ASN A 34 -13.79 -0.94 5.97
CA ASN A 34 -13.32 -0.08 4.89
C ASN A 34 -14.43 0.95 4.62
N PRO A 35 -14.12 2.26 4.62
CA PRO A 35 -15.13 3.26 4.32
C PRO A 35 -15.67 3.02 2.92
N PRO A 36 -16.96 3.30 2.66
CA PRO A 36 -17.53 3.18 1.32
C PRO A 36 -16.80 4.09 0.34
N LEU A 37 -16.89 3.78 -0.94
CA LEU A 37 -16.43 4.68 -2.01
C LEU A 37 -17.32 5.93 -2.01
N ASP A 38 -16.69 7.10 -2.08
CA ASP A 38 -17.39 8.37 -2.24
C ASP A 38 -17.25 8.87 -3.68
N PRO A 39 -18.28 8.78 -4.52
CA PRO A 39 -18.23 9.26 -5.90
C PRO A 39 -17.97 10.76 -6.03
N ALA A 40 -18.31 11.57 -5.02
CA ALA A 40 -18.02 13.00 -5.03
C ALA A 40 -16.52 13.28 -4.91
N VAL A 41 -15.77 12.40 -4.22
CA VAL A 41 -14.32 12.51 -4.04
C VAL A 41 -13.55 11.76 -5.13
N LEU A 42 -14.02 10.57 -5.51
CA LEU A 42 -13.32 9.66 -6.43
C LEU A 42 -13.76 9.81 -7.88
N GLY A 43 -14.91 10.45 -8.12
CA GLY A 43 -15.57 10.46 -9.40
C GLY A 43 -16.20 9.11 -9.75
N SER A 44 -17.13 9.14 -10.70
CA SER A 44 -17.75 7.95 -11.28
C SER A 44 -18.00 8.18 -12.78
N ALA A 45 -18.58 7.19 -13.45
CA ALA A 45 -19.01 7.35 -14.84
C ALA A 45 -20.10 8.42 -14.98
N GLU A 46 -20.99 8.54 -13.97
CA GLU A 46 -22.09 9.51 -13.91
C GLU A 46 -21.64 10.88 -13.40
N THR A 47 -20.61 10.92 -12.54
CA THR A 47 -20.08 12.13 -11.94
C THR A 47 -18.55 12.18 -12.09
N PRO A 48 -18.05 12.49 -13.30
CA PRO A 48 -16.61 12.58 -13.55
C PRO A 48 -15.95 13.66 -12.70
N LEU A 49 -14.69 13.42 -12.28
CA LEU A 49 -13.87 14.46 -11.67
C LEU A 49 -13.64 15.61 -12.67
N SER A 50 -13.71 16.84 -12.20
CA SER A 50 -13.56 18.04 -13.04
C SER A 50 -12.23 18.01 -13.81
N GLY A 51 -12.30 18.24 -15.13
CA GLY A 51 -11.14 18.21 -16.02
C GLY A 51 -10.57 16.82 -16.32
N LEU A 52 -11.25 15.75 -15.91
CA LEU A 52 -10.83 14.37 -16.11
C LEU A 52 -11.77 13.68 -17.11
N THR A 53 -11.18 13.13 -18.18
CA THR A 53 -11.89 12.27 -19.13
C THR A 53 -11.20 10.93 -19.19
N ILE A 54 -11.72 9.95 -18.45
CA ILE A 54 -11.29 8.55 -18.51
C ILE A 54 -12.47 7.65 -18.84
N PRO A 55 -12.24 6.48 -19.45
CA PRO A 55 -13.29 5.48 -19.67
C PRO A 55 -14.02 5.12 -18.37
N PRO A 56 -15.34 4.92 -18.41
CA PRO A 56 -16.17 4.60 -17.23
C PRO A 56 -15.67 3.43 -16.40
N GLU A 57 -15.14 2.41 -17.06
CA GLU A 57 -14.61 1.21 -16.42
C GLU A 57 -13.34 1.45 -15.58
N LEU A 58 -12.67 2.60 -15.71
CA LEU A 58 -11.45 2.95 -14.96
C LEU A 58 -11.73 3.69 -13.66
N TYR A 59 -12.99 4.07 -13.40
CA TYR A 59 -13.35 4.62 -12.08
C TYR A 59 -13.36 3.55 -11.00
N PRO A 60 -13.12 3.93 -9.73
CA PRO A 60 -13.20 3.01 -8.61
C PRO A 60 -14.60 2.40 -8.47
N VAL A 61 -14.65 1.09 -8.25
CA VAL A 61 -15.90 0.37 -8.05
C VAL A 61 -15.68 -0.85 -7.16
N GLU A 62 -16.66 -1.15 -6.32
CA GLU A 62 -16.68 -2.41 -5.57
C GLU A 62 -17.01 -3.58 -6.49
N VAL A 63 -16.25 -4.66 -6.35
CA VAL A 63 -16.39 -5.86 -7.18
C VAL A 63 -16.29 -7.12 -6.35
N THR A 64 -16.95 -8.19 -6.80
CA THR A 64 -16.75 -9.53 -6.26
C THR A 64 -15.52 -10.17 -6.90
N VAL A 65 -14.69 -10.79 -6.07
CA VAL A 65 -13.46 -11.50 -6.47
C VAL A 65 -13.45 -12.91 -5.87
N LYS A 66 -12.47 -13.73 -6.25
CA LYS A 66 -12.30 -15.06 -5.63
C LYS A 66 -12.03 -14.89 -4.12
N PRO A 67 -12.62 -15.75 -3.28
CA PRO A 67 -12.51 -15.65 -1.81
C PRO A 67 -11.13 -16.04 -1.26
N ASP A 68 -10.22 -16.51 -2.10
CA ASP A 68 -8.88 -16.98 -1.72
C ASP A 68 -7.88 -15.84 -1.50
N PHE A 69 -8.21 -14.63 -1.94
CA PHE A 69 -7.34 -13.47 -1.74
C PHE A 69 -7.40 -12.96 -0.29
N VAL A 70 -6.23 -12.60 0.23
CA VAL A 70 -6.08 -12.11 1.60
C VAL A 70 -6.63 -10.69 1.74
N PRO A 71 -7.56 -10.42 2.67
CA PRO A 71 -8.01 -9.06 2.95
C PRO A 71 -6.85 -8.13 3.30
N GLY A 72 -6.87 -6.91 2.76
CA GLY A 72 -5.80 -5.92 2.88
C GLY A 72 -4.71 -6.03 1.82
N SER A 73 -4.68 -7.09 1.02
CA SER A 73 -3.71 -7.24 -0.08
C SER A 73 -4.11 -6.47 -1.34
N ILE A 74 -3.14 -6.28 -2.23
CA ILE A 74 -3.29 -5.64 -3.54
C ILE A 74 -2.99 -6.66 -4.63
N ILE A 75 -3.86 -6.74 -5.62
CA ILE A 75 -3.66 -7.53 -6.84
C ILE A 75 -3.64 -6.58 -8.03
N ILE A 76 -2.59 -6.64 -8.86
CA ILE A 76 -2.46 -5.82 -10.07
C ILE A 76 -2.47 -6.74 -11.28
N VAL A 77 -3.40 -6.51 -12.20
CA VAL A 77 -3.49 -7.21 -13.47
C VAL A 77 -3.07 -6.25 -14.57
N SER A 78 -1.77 -6.26 -14.89
CA SER A 78 -1.15 -5.29 -15.81
C SER A 78 -1.78 -5.32 -17.20
N SER A 79 -2.10 -6.48 -17.71
CA SER A 79 -2.75 -6.66 -19.02
C SER A 79 -4.15 -6.05 -19.13
N LYS A 80 -4.79 -5.81 -17.98
CA LYS A 80 -6.13 -5.20 -17.88
C LYS A 80 -6.08 -3.74 -17.43
N HIS A 81 -4.92 -3.23 -17.04
CA HIS A 81 -4.75 -1.91 -16.42
C HIS A 81 -5.62 -1.71 -15.17
N MET A 82 -5.70 -2.75 -14.34
CA MET A 82 -6.54 -2.77 -13.14
C MET A 82 -5.73 -3.13 -11.90
N LEU A 83 -6.03 -2.44 -10.81
CA LEU A 83 -5.58 -2.74 -9.46
C LEU A 83 -6.80 -3.08 -8.60
N TYR A 84 -6.70 -4.12 -7.80
CA TYR A 84 -7.73 -4.57 -6.86
C TYR A 84 -7.17 -4.49 -5.44
N PHE A 85 -7.82 -3.72 -4.57
CA PHE A 85 -7.57 -3.74 -3.14
C PHE A 85 -8.61 -4.67 -2.49
N ILE A 86 -8.16 -5.73 -1.86
CA ILE A 86 -9.03 -6.73 -1.24
C ILE A 86 -9.57 -6.17 0.08
N THR A 87 -10.84 -5.85 0.13
CA THR A 87 -11.47 -5.26 1.32
C THR A 87 -11.84 -6.30 2.36
N THR A 88 -12.50 -7.37 1.92
CA THR A 88 -12.91 -8.51 2.72
C THR A 88 -12.86 -9.78 1.87
N LYS A 89 -13.10 -10.94 2.48
CA LYS A 89 -13.14 -12.21 1.75
C LYS A 89 -14.19 -12.15 0.63
N GLY A 90 -13.74 -12.28 -0.62
CA GLY A 90 -14.60 -12.26 -1.80
C GLY A 90 -14.97 -10.87 -2.33
N HIS A 91 -14.48 -9.79 -1.73
CA HIS A 91 -14.78 -8.41 -2.14
C HIS A 91 -13.52 -7.57 -2.30
N ALA A 92 -13.52 -6.70 -3.28
CA ALA A 92 -12.42 -5.77 -3.55
C ALA A 92 -12.93 -4.44 -4.09
N ILE A 93 -12.12 -3.40 -3.94
CA ILE A 93 -12.25 -2.17 -4.71
C ILE A 93 -11.31 -2.29 -5.92
N ARG A 94 -11.85 -2.11 -7.12
CA ARG A 94 -11.10 -2.06 -8.37
C ARG A 94 -10.83 -0.62 -8.76
N TYR A 95 -9.57 -0.32 -9.12
CA TYR A 95 -9.13 0.97 -9.62
C TYR A 95 -8.51 0.81 -11.01
N GLY A 96 -8.73 1.76 -11.90
CA GLY A 96 -7.99 1.89 -13.14
C GLY A 96 -6.57 2.41 -12.89
N VAL A 97 -5.57 1.83 -13.58
CA VAL A 97 -4.17 2.20 -13.44
C VAL A 97 -3.49 2.36 -14.80
N ALA A 98 -2.36 3.11 -14.83
CA ALA A 98 -1.39 2.95 -15.91
C ALA A 98 -0.23 2.09 -15.41
N VAL A 99 0.34 1.30 -16.30
CA VAL A 99 1.43 0.37 -16.00
C VAL A 99 2.67 0.63 -16.84
N GLY A 100 3.77 -0.02 -16.53
CA GLY A 100 4.99 0.02 -17.32
C GLY A 100 4.77 -0.46 -18.75
N LYS A 101 5.61 0.01 -19.67
CA LYS A 101 5.77 -0.65 -20.97
C LYS A 101 6.12 -2.12 -20.74
N ALA A 102 5.77 -3.01 -21.67
CA ALA A 102 5.85 -4.46 -21.46
C ALA A 102 7.21 -4.94 -20.93
N GLU A 103 8.29 -4.39 -21.46
CA GLU A 103 9.67 -4.71 -21.09
C GLU A 103 10.12 -4.15 -19.72
N LEU A 104 9.32 -3.24 -19.14
CA LEU A 104 9.63 -2.57 -17.88
C LEU A 104 8.67 -2.95 -16.76
N GLN A 105 7.71 -3.86 -16.99
CA GLN A 105 6.74 -4.27 -15.98
C GLN A 105 7.38 -5.14 -14.91
N PHE A 106 7.19 -4.75 -13.65
CA PHE A 106 7.40 -5.66 -12.53
C PHE A 106 6.33 -6.75 -12.57
N ARG A 107 6.72 -7.99 -12.26
CA ARG A 107 5.83 -9.15 -12.10
C ARG A 107 6.24 -9.95 -10.88
N GLY A 108 5.27 -10.57 -10.22
CA GLY A 108 5.51 -11.38 -9.05
C GLY A 108 4.99 -10.74 -7.76
N MET A 109 5.56 -11.16 -6.64
CA MET A 109 5.10 -10.75 -5.30
C MET A 109 6.03 -9.71 -4.70
N ALA A 110 5.45 -8.74 -4.04
CA ALA A 110 6.12 -7.71 -3.26
C ALA A 110 5.29 -7.40 -2.00
N GLN A 111 5.77 -6.49 -1.17
CA GLN A 111 5.08 -5.99 0.00
C GLN A 111 5.12 -4.46 0.01
N VAL A 112 4.13 -3.83 0.63
CA VAL A 112 4.15 -2.40 0.90
C VAL A 112 5.22 -2.10 1.96
N GLY A 113 6.37 -1.61 1.53
CA GLY A 113 7.52 -1.33 2.42
C GLY A 113 7.52 0.08 2.99
N GLN A 114 6.99 1.04 2.25
CA GLN A 114 6.92 2.44 2.66
C GLN A 114 5.71 3.13 2.04
N LYS A 115 5.21 4.16 2.73
CA LYS A 115 4.12 5.03 2.26
C LYS A 115 4.55 6.49 2.46
N THR A 116 4.35 7.34 1.46
CA THR A 116 4.76 8.76 1.52
C THR A 116 3.70 9.66 0.91
N GLU A 117 3.36 10.72 1.64
CA GLU A 117 2.54 11.82 1.14
C GLU A 117 3.45 12.83 0.42
N TRP A 118 3.00 13.34 -0.71
CA TRP A 118 3.74 14.28 -1.54
C TRP A 118 5.22 13.89 -1.68
N PRO A 119 5.50 12.72 -2.29
CA PRO A 119 6.85 12.15 -2.35
C PRO A 119 7.79 13.03 -3.18
N ASN A 120 9.05 13.10 -2.78
CA ASN A 120 10.10 13.61 -3.64
C ASN A 120 10.31 12.63 -4.79
N TRP A 121 10.52 13.17 -5.99
CA TRP A 121 10.81 12.38 -7.17
C TRP A 121 12.24 12.63 -7.65
N LYS A 122 12.92 11.56 -8.03
CA LYS A 122 14.24 11.63 -8.67
C LYS A 122 14.23 10.69 -9.89
N PRO A 123 14.68 11.15 -11.07
CA PRO A 123 14.80 10.24 -12.21
C PRO A 123 15.88 9.19 -11.94
N THR A 124 15.67 7.98 -12.49
CA THR A 124 16.72 6.95 -12.47
C THR A 124 17.85 7.34 -13.45
N PRO A 125 19.07 6.81 -13.27
CA PRO A 125 20.16 7.02 -14.22
C PRO A 125 19.77 6.68 -15.66
N GLU A 126 19.02 5.59 -15.85
CA GLU A 126 18.52 5.14 -17.16
C GLU A 126 17.55 6.15 -17.78
N MET A 127 16.70 6.78 -16.97
CA MET A 127 15.81 7.84 -17.46
C MET A 127 16.60 9.05 -17.93
N VAL A 128 17.62 9.46 -17.18
CA VAL A 128 18.50 10.57 -17.55
C VAL A 128 19.25 10.25 -18.84
N THR A 129 19.82 9.04 -18.96
CA THR A 129 20.53 8.58 -20.17
C THR A 129 19.61 8.57 -21.38
N ARG A 130 18.37 8.08 -21.21
CA ARG A 130 17.40 7.95 -22.31
C ARG A 130 16.85 9.30 -22.79
N ASN A 131 16.67 10.27 -21.90
CA ASN A 131 16.17 11.60 -22.24
C ASN A 131 16.82 12.67 -21.34
N PRO A 132 18.08 13.07 -21.61
CA PRO A 132 18.80 14.06 -20.82
C PRO A 132 18.09 15.43 -20.79
N ALA A 133 17.51 15.84 -21.91
CA ALA A 133 16.82 17.13 -22.03
C ALA A 133 15.66 17.27 -21.02
N ALA A 134 14.93 16.18 -20.75
CA ALA A 134 13.82 16.20 -19.79
C ALA A 134 14.29 16.05 -18.35
N TYR A 135 15.33 15.24 -18.08
CA TYR A 135 15.59 14.70 -16.76
C TYR A 135 16.90 15.15 -16.11
N ALA A 136 17.92 15.63 -16.88
CA ALA A 136 19.23 15.97 -16.34
C ALA A 136 19.17 17.01 -15.21
N LYS A 137 18.32 18.00 -15.32
CA LYS A 137 18.14 19.05 -14.30
C LYS A 137 17.65 18.53 -12.94
N TYR A 138 17.07 17.32 -12.90
CA TYR A 138 16.58 16.68 -11.68
C TYR A 138 17.49 15.55 -11.19
N ALA A 139 18.57 15.25 -11.93
CA ALA A 139 19.43 14.10 -11.64
C ALA A 139 20.11 14.16 -10.27
N GLU A 140 20.50 15.34 -9.82
CA GLU A 140 21.18 15.52 -8.53
C GLU A 140 20.18 15.71 -7.38
N LYS A 141 19.35 16.75 -7.46
CA LYS A 141 18.49 17.19 -6.34
C LYS A 141 17.10 16.57 -6.36
N GLY A 142 16.68 15.99 -7.49
CA GLY A 142 15.32 15.56 -7.68
C GLY A 142 14.34 16.72 -7.81
N MET A 143 13.05 16.41 -7.63
CA MET A 143 11.95 17.37 -7.56
C MET A 143 11.21 17.14 -6.24
N GLU A 144 11.02 18.20 -5.47
CA GLU A 144 10.22 18.14 -4.24
C GLU A 144 8.77 17.73 -4.51
N GLY A 145 8.14 17.17 -3.48
CA GLY A 145 6.72 16.82 -3.53
C GLY A 145 5.85 18.04 -3.78
N GLY A 146 4.82 17.86 -4.63
CA GLY A 146 3.92 18.96 -4.94
C GLY A 146 3.09 18.72 -6.20
N PRO A 147 2.21 19.67 -6.56
CA PRO A 147 1.24 19.49 -7.67
C PRO A 147 1.86 19.27 -9.06
N LYS A 148 3.13 19.63 -9.24
CA LYS A 148 3.88 19.43 -10.50
C LYS A 148 4.78 18.20 -10.49
N ASN A 149 4.84 17.48 -9.36
CA ASN A 149 5.68 16.29 -9.22
C ASN A 149 5.04 15.10 -9.94
N PRO A 150 5.78 14.36 -10.79
CA PRO A 150 5.23 13.26 -11.56
C PRO A 150 4.71 12.07 -10.72
N LEU A 151 5.11 11.96 -9.44
CA LEU A 151 4.56 10.95 -8.53
C LEU A 151 3.20 11.35 -7.92
N GLY A 152 2.75 12.57 -8.14
CA GLY A 152 1.46 13.04 -7.63
C GLY A 152 1.38 13.13 -6.12
N ALA A 153 0.16 12.95 -5.58
CA ALA A 153 -0.14 13.24 -4.18
C ALA A 153 0.36 12.17 -3.19
N ARG A 154 0.51 10.91 -3.61
CA ARG A 154 0.90 9.77 -2.74
C ARG A 154 1.78 8.80 -3.50
N ALA A 155 2.69 8.13 -2.77
CA ALA A 155 3.43 6.98 -3.27
C ALA A 155 3.45 5.85 -2.24
N ILE A 156 3.24 4.64 -2.72
CA ILE A 156 3.31 3.37 -2.00
C ILE A 156 4.47 2.60 -2.63
N TYR A 157 5.52 2.36 -1.84
CA TYR A 157 6.77 1.75 -2.29
C TYR A 157 6.70 0.25 -2.14
N LEU A 158 7.05 -0.48 -3.19
CA LEU A 158 7.03 -1.94 -3.19
C LEU A 158 8.41 -2.49 -2.86
N HIS A 159 8.47 -3.35 -1.86
CA HIS A 159 9.68 -4.04 -1.44
C HIS A 159 9.57 -5.53 -1.73
N GLN A 160 10.67 -6.15 -2.11
CA GLN A 160 10.78 -7.59 -2.29
C GLN A 160 12.01 -8.11 -1.55
N ASN A 161 11.86 -9.15 -0.74
CA ASN A 161 12.94 -9.71 0.08
C ASN A 161 13.64 -8.67 0.97
N GLY A 162 12.89 -7.68 1.48
CA GLY A 162 13.41 -6.59 2.32
C GLY A 162 14.04 -5.42 1.55
N PHE A 163 14.16 -5.48 0.23
CA PHE A 163 14.77 -4.45 -0.59
C PHE A 163 13.75 -3.68 -1.42
N ASP A 164 14.02 -2.39 -1.63
CA ASP A 164 13.23 -1.54 -2.51
C ASP A 164 13.36 -2.00 -3.96
N THR A 165 12.25 -2.32 -4.60
CA THR A 165 12.19 -2.77 -6.00
C THR A 165 12.34 -1.64 -7.02
N ALA A 166 12.41 -0.39 -6.59
CA ALA A 166 12.25 0.79 -7.41
C ALA A 166 10.87 0.92 -8.09
N VAL A 167 9.91 0.05 -7.79
CA VAL A 167 8.53 0.11 -8.27
C VAL A 167 7.64 0.77 -7.23
N ARG A 168 6.76 1.66 -7.67
CA ARG A 168 5.82 2.42 -6.85
C ARG A 168 4.41 2.29 -7.41
N ILE A 169 3.41 2.31 -6.52
CA ILE A 169 2.04 2.68 -6.85
C ILE A 169 1.91 4.14 -6.43
N HIS A 170 1.62 5.05 -7.37
CA HIS A 170 1.67 6.48 -7.09
C HIS A 170 0.65 7.28 -7.89
N GLY A 171 0.41 8.51 -7.49
CA GLY A 171 -0.42 9.45 -8.23
C GLY A 171 0.18 9.86 -9.57
N THR A 172 -0.45 10.79 -10.25
CA THR A 172 0.06 11.30 -11.54
C THR A 172 -0.40 12.72 -11.80
N ILE A 173 0.42 13.46 -12.57
CA ILE A 173 0.05 14.73 -13.22
C ILE A 173 -0.46 14.51 -14.65
N GLU A 174 -0.50 13.25 -15.11
CA GLU A 174 -0.95 12.84 -16.44
C GLU A 174 -2.15 11.88 -16.32
N PRO A 175 -3.34 12.34 -15.88
CA PRO A 175 -4.48 11.47 -15.62
C PRO A 175 -4.94 10.70 -16.88
N ASN A 176 -4.76 11.28 -18.08
CA ASN A 176 -5.08 10.63 -19.34
C ASN A 176 -4.14 9.46 -19.70
N SER A 177 -3.11 9.19 -18.88
CA SER A 177 -2.27 8.00 -19.02
C SER A 177 -2.92 6.74 -18.43
N ILE A 178 -3.95 6.88 -17.59
CA ILE A 178 -4.64 5.74 -16.97
C ILE A 178 -5.30 4.86 -18.04
N GLY A 179 -5.20 3.56 -17.88
CA GLY A 179 -5.62 2.59 -18.89
C GLY A 179 -4.57 2.29 -19.97
N LYS A 180 -3.33 2.80 -19.83
CA LYS A 180 -2.26 2.64 -20.83
C LYS A 180 -0.99 2.04 -20.24
N SER A 181 -0.19 1.40 -21.10
CA SER A 181 1.14 0.85 -20.77
C SER A 181 2.23 1.84 -21.21
N VAL A 182 2.47 2.88 -20.41
CA VAL A 182 3.33 4.01 -20.80
C VAL A 182 4.39 4.39 -19.76
N SER A 183 4.33 3.84 -18.54
CA SER A 183 5.26 4.20 -17.47
C SER A 183 6.62 3.51 -17.63
N ASN A 184 7.59 3.92 -16.81
CA ASN A 184 8.92 3.31 -16.72
C ASN A 184 8.97 2.16 -15.70
N GLY A 185 7.84 1.48 -15.45
CA GLY A 185 7.75 0.34 -14.53
C GLY A 185 6.80 0.56 -13.36
N CYS A 186 6.62 1.81 -12.91
CA CYS A 186 5.70 2.13 -11.83
C CYS A 186 4.23 2.04 -12.24
N ILE A 187 3.36 1.90 -11.25
CA ILE A 187 1.91 1.84 -11.41
C ILE A 187 1.33 3.23 -11.10
N ARG A 188 0.74 3.89 -12.09
CA ARG A 188 0.14 5.22 -11.94
C ARG A 188 -1.34 5.12 -11.63
N MET A 189 -1.80 5.98 -10.73
CA MET A 189 -3.22 6.16 -10.39
C MET A 189 -3.61 7.65 -10.49
N ILE A 190 -4.87 7.93 -10.66
CA ILE A 190 -5.41 9.28 -10.45
C ILE A 190 -5.14 9.69 -9.00
N ASN A 191 -4.84 10.97 -8.75
CA ASN A 191 -4.48 11.44 -7.40
C ASN A 191 -5.57 11.14 -6.36
N ALA A 192 -6.85 11.37 -6.68
CA ALA A 192 -7.95 11.02 -5.78
C ALA A 192 -7.97 9.52 -5.45
N HIS A 193 -7.77 8.66 -6.45
CA HIS A 193 -7.79 7.21 -6.28
C HIS A 193 -6.60 6.69 -5.46
N VAL A 194 -5.40 7.24 -5.66
CA VAL A 194 -4.25 6.82 -4.85
C VAL A 194 -4.34 7.33 -3.40
N ILE A 195 -4.98 8.48 -3.16
CA ILE A 195 -5.25 8.97 -1.81
C ILE A 195 -6.18 7.99 -1.07
N ASP A 196 -7.25 7.52 -1.73
CA ASP A 196 -8.17 6.54 -1.18
C ASP A 196 -7.46 5.19 -0.90
N LEU A 197 -6.74 4.64 -1.87
CA LEU A 197 -5.96 3.40 -1.68
C LEU A 197 -4.93 3.56 -0.55
N TYR A 198 -4.23 4.69 -0.50
CA TYR A 198 -3.23 5.00 0.52
C TYR A 198 -3.82 4.99 1.93
N ALA A 199 -5.04 5.50 2.10
CA ALA A 199 -5.71 5.49 3.40
C ALA A 199 -6.09 4.06 3.86
N ARG A 200 -6.36 3.16 2.91
CA ARG A 200 -6.82 1.78 3.20
C ARG A 200 -5.66 0.81 3.43
N VAL A 201 -4.61 0.89 2.63
CA VAL A 201 -3.54 -0.11 2.63
C VAL A 201 -2.58 0.09 3.80
N GLN A 202 -2.16 -1.01 4.44
CA GLN A 202 -1.21 -1.01 5.54
C GLN A 202 0.21 -1.31 5.08
N LEU A 203 1.21 -0.92 5.88
CA LEU A 203 2.59 -1.40 5.71
C LEU A 203 2.62 -2.92 5.87
N GLY A 204 3.45 -3.60 5.09
CA GLY A 204 3.54 -5.06 5.06
C GLY A 204 2.46 -5.74 4.21
N ALA A 205 1.45 -5.02 3.71
CA ALA A 205 0.42 -5.59 2.84
C ALA A 205 1.04 -6.27 1.62
N GLU A 206 0.57 -7.47 1.29
CA GLU A 206 1.03 -8.20 0.10
C GLU A 206 0.56 -7.54 -1.18
N VAL A 207 1.43 -7.52 -2.18
CA VAL A 207 1.15 -7.00 -3.52
C VAL A 207 1.55 -8.05 -4.55
N THR A 208 0.59 -8.55 -5.31
CA THR A 208 0.86 -9.48 -6.42
C THR A 208 0.61 -8.79 -7.75
N VAL A 209 1.58 -8.86 -8.66
CA VAL A 209 1.52 -8.26 -10.00
C VAL A 209 1.59 -9.34 -11.08
N PHE A 210 0.54 -9.40 -11.93
CA PHE A 210 0.40 -10.32 -13.06
C PHE A 210 0.63 -9.64 -14.41
#